data_6d96b9dae0f7ea628fece0e218fb0021
#
_entry.id   6d96b9dae0f7ea628fece0e218fb0021
#
_cell.length_a   1.000
_cell.length_b   1.000
_cell.length_c   1.000
_cell.angle_alpha   90.00
_cell.angle_beta   90.00
_cell.angle_gamma   90.00
#
_symmetry.space_group_name_H-M   'P 1'
#
loop_
_entity.id
_entity.type
_entity.pdbx_description
1 polymer ?
#
loop_
_entity_poly.entity_id
_entity_poly.type
_entity_poly.pdbx_seq_one_letter_code
_entity_poly.pdbx_strand_id
1 'polypeptide(L)'
;FVDVTLDDVMHHLPGNKDLFDVTENWAHDAAKSIIELHKQGFTVYITTDHGNVYSHLWRNLLPKEKTFLYKNESRGKRHLIYQDEQAMLNFVDSNIGICKEWLVHDKWIVWRTAGCFNNEDIITHGGAHFLEVVIPFITIVK
;
A
#
# COMPACT_ATOMS: atom_id res chain seq x y z
N PHE A 1 -7.56 1.24 -20.52
CA PHE A 1 -8.44 1.83 -19.49
C PHE A 1 -7.81 1.63 -18.12
N VAL A 2 -7.69 2.67 -17.33
CA VAL A 2 -7.22 2.64 -15.94
C VAL A 2 -8.33 3.16 -15.06
N ASP A 3 -8.72 2.39 -14.05
CA ASP A 3 -9.71 2.80 -13.04
C ASP A 3 -8.98 2.96 -11.70
N VAL A 4 -8.97 4.17 -11.18
CA VAL A 4 -8.36 4.52 -9.88
C VAL A 4 -9.39 4.71 -8.76
N THR A 5 -10.68 4.57 -9.09
CA THR A 5 -11.79 4.89 -8.17
C THR A 5 -11.71 4.09 -6.88
N LEU A 6 -11.39 2.79 -6.98
CA LEU A 6 -11.32 1.93 -5.80
C LEU A 6 -10.17 2.33 -4.87
N ASP A 7 -9.00 2.65 -5.42
CA ASP A 7 -7.83 3.07 -4.64
C ASP A 7 -8.08 4.39 -3.93
N ASP A 8 -8.65 5.37 -4.63
CA ASP A 8 -9.04 6.66 -4.05
C ASP A 8 -10.02 6.51 -2.88
N VAL A 9 -11.02 5.64 -3.03
CA VAL A 9 -12.00 5.37 -1.97
C VAL A 9 -11.32 4.69 -0.79
N MET A 10 -10.47 3.68 -1.02
CA MET A 10 -9.77 2.96 0.04
C MET A 10 -8.91 3.86 0.92
N HIS A 11 -8.27 4.87 0.35
CA HIS A 11 -7.47 5.83 1.11
C HIS A 11 -8.28 6.75 2.03
N HIS A 12 -9.59 6.86 1.82
CA HIS A 12 -10.47 7.75 2.58
C HIS A 12 -11.45 7.01 3.50
N LEU A 13 -11.45 5.67 3.50
CA LEU A 13 -12.34 4.89 4.37
C LEU A 13 -11.87 4.93 5.83
N PRO A 14 -12.70 5.39 6.76
CA PRO A 14 -12.43 5.31 8.19
C PRO A 14 -12.71 3.90 8.72
N GLY A 15 -11.70 3.04 8.72
CA GLY A 15 -11.82 1.70 9.30
C GLY A 15 -12.49 0.65 8.39
N ASN A 16 -12.63 -0.57 8.92
CA ASN A 16 -12.99 -1.76 8.15
C ASN A 16 -14.46 -1.91 7.78
N LYS A 17 -15.37 -1.07 8.28
CA LYS A 17 -16.80 -1.39 8.23
C LYS A 17 -17.41 -1.31 6.83
N ASP A 18 -16.92 -0.40 6.00
CA ASP A 18 -17.51 -0.15 4.69
C ASP A 18 -16.68 -0.71 3.53
N LEU A 19 -15.54 -1.33 3.83
CA LEU A 19 -14.61 -1.82 2.81
C LEU A 19 -15.23 -2.89 1.92
N PHE A 20 -15.95 -3.85 2.51
CA PHE A 20 -16.59 -4.93 1.75
C PHE A 20 -17.70 -4.41 0.85
N ASP A 21 -18.56 -3.54 1.38
CA ASP A 21 -19.68 -2.96 0.62
C ASP A 21 -19.19 -2.11 -0.56
N VAL A 22 -18.16 -1.30 -0.32
CA VAL A 22 -17.54 -0.47 -1.37
C VAL A 22 -16.89 -1.34 -2.44
N THR A 23 -16.14 -2.37 -2.04
CA THR A 23 -15.45 -3.28 -2.97
C THR A 23 -16.46 -4.10 -3.77
N GLU A 24 -17.53 -4.57 -3.14
CA GLU A 24 -18.60 -5.33 -3.81
C GLU A 24 -19.33 -4.47 -4.85
N ASN A 25 -19.71 -3.24 -4.50
CA ASN A 25 -20.36 -2.32 -5.42
C ASN A 25 -19.45 -2.00 -6.62
N TRP A 26 -18.17 -1.68 -6.36
CA TRP A 26 -17.20 -1.45 -7.42
C TRP A 26 -17.04 -2.68 -8.32
N ALA A 27 -16.93 -3.87 -7.75
CA ALA A 27 -16.78 -5.12 -8.50
C ALA A 27 -18.00 -5.39 -9.40
N HIS A 28 -19.21 -5.09 -8.93
CA HIS A 28 -20.44 -5.19 -9.74
C HIS A 28 -20.40 -4.26 -10.95
N ASP A 29 -19.96 -3.02 -10.78
CA ASP A 29 -19.92 -2.05 -11.87
C ASP A 29 -18.78 -2.36 -12.86
N ALA A 30 -17.62 -2.78 -12.36
CA ALA A 30 -16.52 -3.28 -13.18
C ALA A 30 -16.96 -4.51 -14.01
N ALA A 31 -17.65 -5.46 -13.38
CA ALA A 31 -18.15 -6.65 -14.06
C ALA A 31 -19.10 -6.32 -15.21
N LYS A 32 -20.00 -5.34 -15.09
CA LYS A 32 -20.89 -4.89 -16.17
C LYS A 32 -20.08 -4.40 -17.36
N SER A 33 -19.07 -3.57 -17.12
CA SER A 33 -18.20 -3.03 -18.17
C SER A 33 -17.40 -4.14 -18.86
N ILE A 34 -16.89 -5.10 -18.10
CA ILE A 34 -16.13 -6.25 -18.62
C ILE A 34 -17.03 -7.14 -19.50
N ILE A 35 -18.26 -7.42 -19.05
CA ILE A 35 -19.23 -8.21 -19.81
C ILE A 35 -19.55 -7.54 -21.13
N GLU A 36 -19.71 -6.23 -21.13
CA GLU A 36 -20.03 -5.49 -22.36
C GLU A 36 -18.86 -5.52 -23.36
N LEU A 37 -17.63 -5.35 -22.91
CA LEU A 37 -16.45 -5.52 -23.76
C LEU A 37 -16.34 -6.95 -24.31
N HIS A 38 -16.59 -7.94 -23.48
CA HIS A 38 -16.56 -9.34 -23.89
C HIS A 38 -17.63 -9.66 -24.97
N LYS A 39 -18.86 -9.13 -24.83
CA LYS A 39 -19.92 -9.24 -25.85
C LYS A 39 -19.51 -8.63 -27.18
N GLN A 40 -18.74 -7.55 -27.16
CA GLN A 40 -18.19 -6.91 -28.35
C GLN A 40 -17.02 -7.68 -28.99
N GLY A 41 -16.60 -8.78 -28.37
CA GLY A 41 -15.56 -9.68 -28.90
C GLY A 41 -14.15 -9.36 -28.44
N PHE A 42 -13.98 -8.49 -27.46
CA PHE A 42 -12.66 -8.21 -26.86
C PHE A 42 -12.23 -9.34 -25.93
N THR A 43 -10.93 -9.66 -25.95
CA THR A 43 -10.26 -10.35 -24.86
C THR A 43 -9.91 -9.31 -23.80
N VAL A 44 -10.35 -9.54 -22.56
CA VAL A 44 -10.14 -8.57 -21.47
C VAL A 44 -9.07 -9.08 -20.52
N TYR A 45 -8.08 -8.25 -20.25
CA TYR A 45 -7.05 -8.49 -19.22
C TYR A 45 -7.31 -7.55 -18.04
N ILE A 46 -7.35 -8.11 -16.84
CA ILE A 46 -7.55 -7.37 -15.61
C ILE A 46 -6.33 -7.58 -14.73
N THR A 47 -5.74 -6.48 -14.29
CA THR A 47 -4.61 -6.48 -13.36
C THR A 47 -4.62 -5.19 -12.54
N THR A 48 -3.76 -5.10 -11.54
CA THR A 48 -3.51 -3.88 -10.76
C THR A 48 -2.01 -3.65 -10.66
N ASP A 49 -1.58 -2.45 -10.35
CA ASP A 49 -0.18 -2.07 -10.14
C ASP A 49 0.33 -2.47 -8.74
N HIS A 50 -0.56 -2.51 -7.75
CA HIS A 50 -0.29 -2.96 -6.38
C HIS A 50 -1.59 -3.42 -5.71
N GLY A 51 -1.47 -3.98 -4.51
CA GLY A 51 -2.58 -4.20 -3.61
C GLY A 51 -2.51 -3.27 -2.39
N ASN A 52 -3.48 -3.41 -1.49
CA ASN A 52 -3.58 -2.64 -0.26
C ASN A 52 -3.58 -3.55 0.95
N VAL A 53 -3.14 -3.04 2.09
CA VAL A 53 -3.16 -3.76 3.37
C VAL A 53 -3.72 -2.86 4.48
N TYR A 54 -4.53 -3.46 5.36
CA TYR A 54 -4.90 -2.81 6.60
C TYR A 54 -3.68 -2.80 7.53
N SER A 55 -3.15 -1.61 7.76
CA SER A 55 -1.89 -1.42 8.47
C SER A 55 -2.12 -0.90 9.87
N HIS A 56 -1.40 -1.47 10.81
CA HIS A 56 -1.45 -1.09 12.22
C HIS A 56 -0.36 -0.09 12.55
N LEU A 57 -0.74 0.95 13.29
CA LEU A 57 0.21 1.90 13.84
C LEU A 57 1.25 1.18 14.69
N TRP A 58 2.53 1.35 14.34
CA TRP A 58 3.62 0.94 15.22
C TRP A 58 3.86 1.99 16.32
N ARG A 59 4.22 3.20 15.92
CA ARG A 59 4.33 4.39 16.76
C ARG A 59 4.56 5.64 15.92
N ASN A 60 4.30 6.79 16.50
CA ASN A 60 4.69 8.06 15.88
C ASN A 60 6.20 8.22 15.86
N LEU A 61 6.72 8.71 14.74
CA LEU A 61 8.11 9.11 14.63
C LEU A 61 8.37 10.35 15.50
N LEU A 62 9.48 10.34 16.21
CA LEU A 62 9.92 11.47 17.01
C LEU A 62 10.32 12.64 16.11
N PRO A 63 10.22 13.90 16.60
CA PRO A 63 10.62 15.07 15.81
C PRO A 63 12.05 14.97 15.27
N LYS A 64 13.00 14.48 16.09
CA LYS A 64 14.40 14.26 15.68
C LYS A 64 14.56 13.23 14.56
N GLU A 65 13.68 12.20 14.50
CA GLU A 65 13.72 11.18 13.46
C GLU A 65 13.22 11.76 12.14
N LYS A 66 12.15 12.57 12.20
CA LYS A 66 11.58 13.24 11.02
C LYS A 66 12.54 14.19 10.32
N THR A 67 13.53 14.73 11.05
CA THR A 67 14.53 15.65 10.51
C THR A 67 15.42 15.00 9.44
N PHE A 68 15.64 13.70 9.53
CA PHE A 68 16.50 12.93 8.62
C PHE A 68 15.76 12.34 7.42
N LEU A 69 14.45 12.54 7.32
CA LEU A 69 13.65 12.01 6.22
C LEU A 69 13.62 12.97 5.02
N TYR A 70 13.53 12.42 3.81
CA TYR A 70 13.21 13.19 2.62
C TYR A 70 11.82 13.81 2.75
N LYS A 71 11.71 15.10 2.48
CA LYS A 71 10.53 15.93 2.82
C LYS A 71 9.22 15.50 2.15
N ASN A 72 9.26 14.82 1.01
CA ASN A 72 8.04 14.53 0.24
C ASN A 72 7.75 13.04 0.06
N GLU A 73 8.68 12.17 0.39
CA GLU A 73 8.62 10.78 -0.03
C GLU A 73 8.29 9.81 1.11
N SER A 74 8.50 10.23 2.37
CA SER A 74 8.03 9.50 3.55
C SER A 74 6.50 9.55 3.76
N ARG A 75 5.75 10.03 2.76
CA ARG A 75 4.27 9.94 2.73
C ARG A 75 3.76 8.52 2.56
N GLY A 76 4.60 7.64 2.04
CA GLY A 76 4.27 6.22 2.01
C GLY A 76 4.28 5.69 3.42
N LYS A 77 3.18 5.80 4.11
CA LYS A 77 2.93 5.35 5.49
C LYS A 77 3.54 3.98 5.82
N ARG A 78 3.98 3.26 4.79
CA ARG A 78 4.58 1.93 4.83
C ARG A 78 6.10 1.92 4.62
N HIS A 79 6.71 3.06 4.27
CA HIS A 79 8.15 3.18 4.08
C HIS A 79 8.70 4.50 4.60
N LEU A 80 10.00 4.54 4.86
CA LEU A 80 10.78 5.74 5.17
C LEU A 80 11.94 5.83 4.21
N ILE A 81 12.24 7.06 3.76
CA ILE A 81 13.41 7.36 2.93
C ILE A 81 14.28 8.35 3.71
N TYR A 82 15.53 7.98 3.95
CA TYR A 82 16.48 8.81 4.67
C TYR A 82 17.34 9.63 3.71
N GLN A 83 17.79 10.80 4.16
CA GLN A 83 18.71 11.66 3.42
C GLN A 83 20.09 11.02 3.27
N ASP A 84 20.52 10.29 4.30
CA ASP A 84 21.77 9.54 4.31
C ASP A 84 21.62 8.16 4.97
N GLU A 85 22.52 7.26 4.61
CA GLU A 85 22.52 5.89 5.07
C GLU A 85 22.84 5.77 6.57
N GLN A 86 23.73 6.60 7.09
CA GLN A 86 24.12 6.52 8.51
C GLN A 86 22.93 6.89 9.42
N ALA A 87 22.15 7.89 9.05
CA ALA A 87 20.94 8.24 9.80
C ALA A 87 19.92 7.10 9.78
N MET A 88 19.78 6.40 8.65
CA MET A 88 18.94 5.21 8.52
C MET A 88 19.43 4.07 9.42
N LEU A 89 20.72 3.75 9.39
CA LEU A 89 21.31 2.71 10.24
C LEU A 89 21.13 3.02 11.72
N ASN A 90 21.36 4.26 12.14
CA ASN A 90 21.14 4.68 13.53
C ASN A 90 19.68 4.51 13.98
N PHE A 91 18.73 4.73 13.07
CA PHE A 91 17.32 4.48 13.35
C PHE A 91 17.03 2.99 13.51
N VAL A 92 17.55 2.14 12.62
CA VAL A 92 17.40 0.68 12.68
C VAL A 92 17.99 0.14 13.99
N ASP A 93 19.20 0.55 14.35
CA ASP A 93 19.88 0.12 15.58
C ASP A 93 19.12 0.55 16.85
N SER A 94 18.54 1.76 16.82
CA SER A 94 17.71 2.24 17.93
C SER A 94 16.38 1.49 18.07
N ASN A 95 16.00 0.69 17.08
CA ASN A 95 14.73 -0.03 17.01
C ASN A 95 14.91 -1.53 16.72
N ILE A 96 15.98 -2.12 17.21
CA ILE A 96 16.38 -3.51 16.89
C ILE A 96 15.31 -4.56 17.20
N GLY A 97 14.43 -4.28 18.16
CA GLY A 97 13.33 -5.19 18.52
C GLY A 97 12.27 -5.35 17.42
N ILE A 98 12.14 -4.36 16.53
CA ILE A 98 11.14 -4.33 15.46
C ILE A 98 11.76 -4.43 14.06
N CYS A 99 13.07 -4.25 13.92
CA CYS A 99 13.73 -4.21 12.61
C CYS A 99 13.52 -5.47 11.77
N LYS A 100 13.24 -6.62 12.39
CA LYS A 100 12.87 -7.87 11.71
C LYS A 100 11.57 -7.77 10.88
N GLU A 101 10.73 -6.78 11.18
CA GLU A 101 9.50 -6.51 10.46
C GLU A 101 9.73 -5.64 9.22
N TRP A 102 10.96 -5.18 9.01
CA TRP A 102 11.36 -4.29 7.92
C TRP A 102 12.24 -4.98 6.90
N LEU A 103 12.19 -4.46 5.67
CA LEU A 103 13.26 -4.57 4.69
C LEU A 103 14.06 -3.27 4.74
N VAL A 104 15.37 -3.39 4.83
CA VAL A 104 16.29 -2.26 4.88
C VAL A 104 17.25 -2.38 3.71
N HIS A 105 17.30 -1.35 2.86
CA HIS A 105 18.19 -1.33 1.71
C HIS A 105 18.54 0.11 1.35
N ASP A 106 19.82 0.37 1.11
CA ASP A 106 20.36 1.72 0.88
C ASP A 106 19.88 2.70 1.95
N LYS A 107 19.01 3.62 1.57
CA LYS A 107 18.43 4.65 2.43
C LYS A 107 16.96 4.40 2.76
N TRP A 108 16.45 3.21 2.46
CA TRP A 108 15.06 2.85 2.60
C TRP A 108 14.81 1.89 3.75
N ILE A 109 13.73 2.12 4.44
CA ILE A 109 13.13 1.18 5.39
C ILE A 109 11.70 0.95 4.92
N VAL A 110 11.32 -0.30 4.70
CA VAL A 110 10.01 -0.68 4.15
C VAL A 110 9.38 -1.74 5.05
N TRP A 111 8.13 -1.55 5.46
CA TRP A 111 7.39 -2.57 6.18
C TRP A 111 7.10 -3.78 5.29
N ARG A 112 7.48 -4.98 5.75
CA ARG A 112 7.15 -6.26 5.12
C ARG A 112 5.97 -6.97 5.78
N THR A 113 5.54 -6.49 6.94
CA THR A 113 4.36 -6.96 7.67
C THR A 113 3.26 -5.90 7.62
N ALA A 114 2.19 -6.05 8.36
CA ALA A 114 1.08 -5.10 8.39
C ALA A 114 1.33 -3.84 9.26
N GLY A 115 2.56 -3.50 9.60
CA GLY A 115 2.89 -2.28 10.35
C GLY A 115 2.89 -1.02 9.48
N CYS A 116 2.77 0.16 10.07
CA CYS A 116 2.93 1.44 9.40
C CYS A 116 3.59 2.50 10.27
N PHE A 117 4.09 3.57 9.62
CA PHE A 117 4.69 4.76 10.23
C PHE A 117 3.69 5.93 10.34
N ASN A 118 2.40 5.64 10.27
CA ASN A 118 1.32 6.63 10.36
C ASN A 118 0.92 6.91 11.82
N ASN A 119 0.04 7.89 12.02
CA ASN A 119 -0.48 8.27 13.34
C ASN A 119 -1.66 7.40 13.80
N GLU A 120 -2.22 6.61 12.91
CA GLU A 120 -3.41 5.78 13.12
C GLU A 120 -3.36 4.54 12.23
N ASP A 121 -4.19 3.56 12.54
CA ASP A 121 -4.42 2.41 11.67
C ASP A 121 -5.05 2.88 10.35
N ILE A 122 -4.62 2.31 9.24
CA ILE A 122 -5.02 2.77 7.91
C ILE A 122 -4.94 1.65 6.87
N ILE A 123 -5.84 1.70 5.90
CA ILE A 123 -5.69 0.93 4.65
C ILE A 123 -4.76 1.72 3.73
N THR A 124 -3.67 1.11 3.30
CA THR A 124 -2.65 1.77 2.48
C THR A 124 -1.74 0.76 1.79
N HIS A 125 -0.85 1.26 0.95
CA HIS A 125 0.16 0.52 0.20
C HIS A 125 1.54 1.17 0.33
N GLY A 126 2.53 0.67 -0.44
CA GLY A 126 3.90 1.18 -0.46
C GLY A 126 4.84 0.45 0.49
N GLY A 127 4.42 -0.71 0.99
CA GLY A 127 5.24 -1.66 1.72
C GLY A 127 5.62 -2.88 0.87
N ALA A 128 6.09 -3.92 1.54
CA ALA A 128 6.47 -5.20 0.93
C ALA A 128 5.67 -6.37 1.51
N HIS A 129 4.47 -6.10 2.02
CA HIS A 129 3.57 -7.14 2.47
C HIS A 129 3.02 -7.93 1.28
N PHE A 130 2.76 -9.23 1.48
CA PHE A 130 2.22 -10.11 0.43
C PHE A 130 1.02 -9.51 -0.31
N LEU A 131 0.06 -8.92 0.40
CA LEU A 131 -1.13 -8.30 -0.18
C LEU A 131 -0.85 -7.02 -0.99
N GLU A 132 0.34 -6.46 -0.90
CA GLU A 132 0.74 -5.27 -1.66
C GLU A 132 1.51 -5.64 -2.93
N VAL A 133 2.31 -6.72 -2.89
CA VAL A 133 3.24 -7.06 -3.97
C VAL A 133 2.77 -8.20 -4.86
N VAL A 134 1.82 -9.02 -4.40
CA VAL A 134 1.19 -10.06 -5.22
C VAL A 134 -0.09 -9.51 -5.82
N ILE A 135 -0.07 -9.31 -7.12
CA ILE A 135 -1.17 -8.74 -7.88
C ILE A 135 -1.89 -9.82 -8.70
N PRO A 136 -3.21 -9.71 -8.90
CA PRO A 136 -3.93 -10.60 -9.80
C PRO A 136 -3.59 -10.31 -11.26
N PHE A 137 -3.64 -11.34 -12.08
CA PHE A 137 -3.66 -11.22 -13.53
C PHE A 137 -4.75 -12.16 -14.07
N ILE A 138 -5.86 -11.59 -14.48
CA ILE A 138 -7.04 -12.31 -14.92
C ILE A 138 -7.24 -12.10 -16.42
N THR A 139 -7.46 -13.18 -17.16
CA THR A 139 -7.76 -13.12 -18.59
C THR A 139 -9.16 -13.68 -18.84
N ILE A 140 -9.98 -12.88 -19.51
CA ILE A 140 -11.32 -13.30 -19.97
C ILE A 140 -11.26 -13.43 -21.48
N VAL A 141 -11.32 -14.65 -21.95
CA VAL A 141 -11.28 -15.00 -23.37
C VAL A 141 -12.68 -15.37 -23.87
N LYS A 142 -12.87 -15.22 -25.18
CA LYS A 142 -14.12 -15.63 -25.84
C LYS A 142 -14.19 -17.14 -25.96
#